data_b162fc1d71184ed8953c6e703cd131c3
#
_entry.id   b162fc1d71184ed8953c6e703cd131c3
#
_cell.length_a   1.000
_cell.length_b   1.000
_cell.length_c   1.000
_cell.angle_alpha   90.00
_cell.angle_beta   90.00
_cell.angle_gamma   90.00
#
_symmetry.space_group_name_H-M   'P 1'
#
loop_
_entity.id
_entity.type
_entity.pdbx_description
1 polymer ?
#
loop_
_entity_poly.entity_id
_entity_poly.type
_entity_poly.pdbx_seq_one_letter_code
_entity_poly.pdbx_strand_id
1 'polypeptide(L)'
;MSGAVGREAVFPTRQSLGLMKNKLKGAEIGHSLLKRKSEALTKRFRDITRRIDEAKQKMGRVMQIAAFSLAEVSYAVGGDIGYQIQESAKQARFRVRAKQENVSGVLLPTFESYTQEGVNDFGLTGLGKGGQQIQRCRETYARAVETLVELASLQTAFLILDEVIKVVNRRVNAIEHVIIPRTENTIKYINSELDELDREEFYRLKKVSGKKQRDVAAADAEILAARQKKAEEQAANPKVPDATAIFVQEEEAPDVLGEQEDNDVIF
;
A
#
# COMPACT_ATOMS: atom_id res chain seq x y z
N MET A 1 -26.79 13.91 -11.43
CA MET A 1 -25.62 13.03 -11.68
C MET A 1 -25.76 11.74 -10.89
N SER A 2 -26.63 10.85 -11.40
CA SER A 2 -27.11 9.65 -10.68
C SER A 2 -26.44 8.35 -11.17
N GLY A 3 -25.15 8.32 -11.45
CA GLY A 3 -24.53 7.13 -12.02
C GLY A 3 -23.23 6.64 -11.36
N ALA A 4 -22.76 7.28 -10.31
CA ALA A 4 -21.41 7.04 -9.78
C ALA A 4 -21.33 6.26 -8.47
N VAL A 5 -22.41 5.58 -8.07
CA VAL A 5 -22.36 4.70 -6.89
C VAL A 5 -21.52 3.46 -7.25
N GLY A 6 -20.28 3.43 -6.77
CA GLY A 6 -19.36 2.29 -6.94
C GLY A 6 -18.31 2.41 -8.06
N ARG A 7 -18.18 3.56 -8.75
CA ARG A 7 -17.13 3.81 -9.76
C ARG A 7 -16.53 5.21 -9.63
N GLU A 8 -15.35 5.44 -10.18
CA GLU A 8 -14.73 6.77 -10.27
C GLU A 8 -15.28 7.51 -11.51
N ALA A 9 -15.42 8.83 -11.42
CA ALA A 9 -15.85 9.66 -12.53
C ALA A 9 -14.63 9.95 -13.44
N VAL A 10 -14.46 9.12 -14.47
CA VAL A 10 -13.33 9.23 -15.42
C VAL A 10 -13.89 9.15 -16.85
N PHE A 11 -13.32 9.93 -17.77
CA PHE A 11 -13.65 9.83 -19.20
C PHE A 11 -13.15 8.50 -19.77
N PRO A 12 -13.97 7.77 -20.55
CA PRO A 12 -13.60 6.48 -21.14
C PRO A 12 -12.63 6.69 -22.33
N THR A 13 -11.33 6.62 -22.03
CA THR A 13 -10.27 6.69 -23.03
C THR A 13 -9.28 5.56 -22.82
N ARG A 14 -8.54 5.17 -23.89
CA ARG A 14 -7.48 4.13 -23.78
C ARG A 14 -6.40 4.52 -22.76
N GLN A 15 -6.08 5.81 -22.66
CA GLN A 15 -5.13 6.33 -21.68
C GLN A 15 -5.65 6.19 -20.23
N SER A 16 -6.92 6.56 -19.98
CA SER A 16 -7.53 6.40 -18.65
C SER A 16 -7.64 4.94 -18.25
N LEU A 17 -7.86 4.02 -19.19
CA LEU A 17 -7.83 2.58 -18.96
C LEU A 17 -6.46 2.12 -18.46
N GLY A 18 -5.38 2.58 -19.09
CA GLY A 18 -4.01 2.28 -18.65
C GLY A 18 -3.72 2.80 -17.24
N LEU A 19 -4.13 4.03 -16.93
CA LEU A 19 -3.99 4.62 -15.60
C LEU A 19 -4.76 3.82 -14.53
N MET A 20 -6.00 3.41 -14.83
CA MET A 20 -6.81 2.62 -13.89
C MET A 20 -6.26 1.22 -13.67
N LYS A 21 -5.76 0.55 -14.70
CA LYS A 21 -5.05 -0.74 -14.56
C LYS A 21 -3.81 -0.64 -13.69
N ASN A 22 -3.01 0.42 -13.87
CA ASN A 22 -1.84 0.68 -13.03
C ASN A 22 -2.23 0.98 -11.57
N LYS A 23 -3.32 1.74 -11.36
CA LYS A 23 -3.87 2.04 -10.04
C LYS A 23 -4.36 0.76 -9.35
N LEU A 24 -5.06 -0.13 -10.05
CA LEU A 24 -5.49 -1.43 -9.53
C LEU A 24 -4.29 -2.26 -9.08
N LYS A 25 -3.29 -2.43 -9.96
CA LYS A 25 -2.06 -3.18 -9.64
C LYS A 25 -1.32 -2.58 -8.44
N GLY A 26 -1.24 -1.23 -8.36
CA GLY A 26 -0.67 -0.54 -7.20
C GLY A 26 -1.46 -0.80 -5.91
N ALA A 27 -2.79 -0.85 -5.97
CA ALA A 27 -3.65 -1.15 -4.84
C ALA A 27 -3.49 -2.61 -4.36
N GLU A 28 -3.40 -3.58 -5.26
CA GLU A 28 -3.14 -5.01 -4.94
C GLU A 28 -1.79 -5.20 -4.25
N ILE A 29 -0.73 -4.58 -4.79
CA ILE A 29 0.61 -4.62 -4.17
C ILE A 29 0.56 -3.97 -2.79
N GLY A 30 -0.05 -2.79 -2.67
CA GLY A 30 -0.20 -2.07 -1.41
C GLY A 30 -1.00 -2.87 -0.36
N HIS A 31 -2.09 -3.53 -0.78
CA HIS A 31 -2.87 -4.44 0.06
C HIS A 31 -1.99 -5.59 0.60
N SER A 32 -1.25 -6.27 -0.29
CA SER A 32 -0.41 -7.41 0.11
C SER A 32 0.70 -7.00 1.08
N LEU A 33 1.33 -5.84 0.88
CA LEU A 33 2.36 -5.30 1.77
C LEU A 33 1.79 -4.93 3.15
N LEU A 34 0.63 -4.24 3.19
CA LEU A 34 -0.02 -3.87 4.44
C LEU A 34 -0.53 -5.09 5.21
N LYS A 35 -1.05 -6.11 4.51
CA LYS A 35 -1.47 -7.38 5.11
C LYS A 35 -0.30 -8.08 5.79
N ARG A 36 0.84 -8.23 5.10
CA ARG A 36 2.08 -8.78 5.70
C ARG A 36 2.55 -7.96 6.89
N LYS A 37 2.48 -6.62 6.81
CA LYS A 37 2.80 -5.74 7.94
C LYS A 37 1.87 -5.99 9.13
N SER A 38 0.56 -6.11 8.89
CA SER A 38 -0.44 -6.40 9.94
C SER A 38 -0.16 -7.75 10.60
N GLU A 39 0.14 -8.79 9.83
CA GLU A 39 0.47 -10.13 10.35
C GLU A 39 1.74 -10.12 11.22
N ALA A 40 2.80 -9.42 10.77
CA ALA A 40 4.04 -9.28 11.53
C ALA A 40 3.83 -8.54 12.86
N LEU A 41 3.06 -7.43 12.83
CA LEU A 41 2.71 -6.68 14.04
C LEU A 41 1.84 -7.51 14.98
N THR A 42 0.87 -8.27 14.48
CA THR A 42 0.01 -9.15 15.29
C THR A 42 0.81 -10.26 15.95
N LYS A 43 1.81 -10.85 15.27
CA LYS A 43 2.72 -11.81 15.86
C LYS A 43 3.49 -11.19 17.02
N ARG A 44 4.06 -10.01 16.81
CA ARG A 44 4.81 -9.28 17.85
C ARG A 44 3.94 -8.89 19.05
N PHE A 45 2.71 -8.48 18.78
CA PHE A 45 1.71 -8.17 19.80
C PHE A 45 1.43 -9.38 20.73
N ARG A 46 1.27 -10.57 20.16
CA ARG A 46 1.08 -11.81 20.94
C ARG A 46 2.30 -12.13 21.80
N ASP A 47 3.51 -11.95 21.28
CA ASP A 47 4.75 -12.14 22.03
C ASP A 47 4.85 -11.19 23.22
N ILE A 48 4.49 -9.91 22.99
CA ILE A 48 4.47 -8.89 24.06
C ILE A 48 3.41 -9.24 25.11
N THR A 49 2.21 -9.66 24.71
CA THR A 49 1.15 -10.06 25.65
C THR A 49 1.62 -11.17 26.58
N ARG A 50 2.28 -12.21 26.04
CA ARG A 50 2.84 -13.29 26.85
C ARG A 50 3.91 -12.79 27.83
N ARG A 51 4.81 -11.91 27.37
CA ARG A 51 5.83 -11.30 28.24
C ARG A 51 5.22 -10.43 29.33
N ILE A 52 4.12 -9.72 29.05
CA ILE A 52 3.40 -8.95 30.05
C ILE A 52 2.85 -9.85 31.15
N ASP A 53 2.27 -10.98 30.80
CA ASP A 53 1.72 -11.92 31.77
C ASP A 53 2.84 -12.54 32.67
N GLU A 54 3.96 -12.91 32.06
CA GLU A 54 5.15 -13.38 32.81
C GLU A 54 5.71 -12.27 33.71
N ALA A 55 5.81 -11.03 33.23
CA ALA A 55 6.28 -9.89 34.00
C ALA A 55 5.34 -9.55 35.16
N LYS A 56 4.02 -9.60 34.95
CA LYS A 56 3.02 -9.42 36.02
C LYS A 56 3.13 -10.47 37.14
N GLN A 57 3.33 -11.73 36.77
CA GLN A 57 3.54 -12.77 37.76
C GLN A 57 4.83 -12.59 38.59
N LYS A 58 5.94 -12.21 37.90
CA LYS A 58 7.20 -11.87 38.58
C LYS A 58 7.00 -10.68 39.51
N MET A 59 6.37 -9.60 39.02
CA MET A 59 6.07 -8.41 39.82
C MET A 59 5.25 -8.75 41.04
N GLY A 60 4.20 -9.59 40.94
CA GLY A 60 3.39 -10.02 42.07
C GLY A 60 4.23 -10.67 43.18
N ARG A 61 5.14 -11.58 42.80
CA ARG A 61 6.04 -12.25 43.79
C ARG A 61 7.01 -11.27 44.42
N VAL A 62 7.63 -10.38 43.63
CA VAL A 62 8.59 -9.39 44.13
C VAL A 62 7.90 -8.39 45.06
N MET A 63 6.68 -7.94 44.72
CA MET A 63 5.90 -7.04 45.57
C MET A 63 5.47 -7.67 46.89
N GLN A 64 5.14 -8.96 46.90
CA GLN A 64 4.88 -9.70 48.16
C GLN A 64 6.11 -9.71 49.08
N ILE A 65 7.29 -10.03 48.51
CA ILE A 65 8.56 -10.02 49.27
C ILE A 65 8.89 -8.59 49.76
N ALA A 66 8.67 -7.58 48.93
CA ALA A 66 8.90 -6.19 49.31
C ALA A 66 7.96 -5.72 50.43
N ALA A 67 6.67 -6.05 50.34
CA ALA A 67 5.70 -5.74 51.40
C ALA A 67 6.04 -6.43 52.73
N PHE A 68 6.47 -7.71 52.66
CA PHE A 68 6.91 -8.46 53.84
C PHE A 68 8.17 -7.83 54.46
N SER A 69 9.16 -7.45 53.65
CA SER A 69 10.37 -6.77 54.14
C SER A 69 10.08 -5.43 54.83
N LEU A 70 9.06 -4.71 54.31
CA LEU A 70 8.60 -3.44 54.95
C LEU A 70 7.97 -3.72 56.32
N ALA A 71 7.16 -4.75 56.45
CA ALA A 71 6.58 -5.17 57.74
C ALA A 71 7.67 -5.62 58.74
N GLU A 72 8.71 -6.33 58.29
CA GLU A 72 9.88 -6.66 59.13
C GLU A 72 10.59 -5.39 59.66
N VAL A 73 10.74 -4.38 58.79
CA VAL A 73 11.37 -3.12 59.15
C VAL A 73 10.48 -2.34 60.16
N SER A 74 9.18 -2.25 59.94
CA SER A 74 8.25 -1.59 60.85
C SER A 74 8.25 -2.26 62.22
N TYR A 75 8.35 -3.57 62.29
CA TYR A 75 8.48 -4.32 63.54
C TYR A 75 9.82 -4.07 64.27
N ALA A 76 10.94 -4.08 63.51
CA ALA A 76 12.29 -3.93 64.07
C ALA A 76 12.54 -2.51 64.64
N VAL A 77 11.96 -1.48 64.02
CA VAL A 77 12.13 -0.07 64.44
C VAL A 77 11.12 0.32 65.48
N GLY A 78 9.95 -0.30 65.51
CA GLY A 78 8.88 -0.04 66.45
C GLY A 78 8.06 1.20 66.13
N GLY A 79 8.04 1.63 64.82
CA GLY A 79 7.27 2.78 64.37
C GLY A 79 7.34 2.98 62.86
N ASP A 80 6.68 4.02 62.40
CA ASP A 80 6.68 4.38 60.98
C ASP A 80 7.98 5.11 60.58
N ILE A 81 8.77 4.45 59.70
CA ILE A 81 10.01 4.99 59.14
C ILE A 81 9.72 6.00 58.01
N GLY A 82 8.52 6.02 57.41
CA GLY A 82 8.19 6.79 56.21
C GLY A 82 8.59 8.23 56.33
N TYR A 83 8.35 8.87 57.52
CA TYR A 83 8.70 10.25 57.76
C TYR A 83 10.22 10.50 57.75
N GLN A 84 11.01 9.62 58.39
CA GLN A 84 12.47 9.73 58.40
C GLN A 84 13.10 9.56 57.03
N ILE A 85 12.52 8.68 56.21
CA ILE A 85 12.95 8.46 54.83
C ILE A 85 12.62 9.67 53.97
N GLN A 86 11.43 10.24 54.13
CA GLN A 86 10.98 11.44 53.41
C GLN A 86 11.85 12.66 53.71
N GLU A 87 12.26 12.86 54.95
CA GLU A 87 13.14 13.95 55.32
C GLU A 87 14.58 13.78 54.82
N SER A 88 15.09 12.52 54.76
CA SER A 88 16.44 12.23 54.29
C SER A 88 16.54 12.09 52.76
N ALA A 89 15.42 11.88 52.05
CA ALA A 89 15.39 11.73 50.59
C ALA A 89 15.40 13.10 49.88
N LYS A 90 16.56 13.64 49.58
CA LYS A 90 16.71 14.94 48.87
C LYS A 90 16.78 14.80 47.37
N GLN A 91 17.37 13.71 46.85
CA GLN A 91 17.58 13.44 45.43
C GLN A 91 17.20 12.04 45.04
N ALA A 92 16.66 11.89 43.79
CA ALA A 92 16.33 10.57 43.26
C ALA A 92 17.60 9.82 42.85
N ARG A 93 17.91 8.72 43.54
CA ARG A 93 19.02 7.81 43.20
C ARG A 93 18.65 6.91 42.00
N PHE A 94 17.43 6.41 41.98
CA PHE A 94 16.90 5.57 40.90
C PHE A 94 16.25 6.46 39.83
N ARG A 95 16.72 6.36 38.61
CA ARG A 95 16.20 7.15 37.49
C ARG A 95 15.86 6.27 36.32
N VAL A 96 14.95 6.73 35.47
CA VAL A 96 14.50 6.03 34.26
C VAL A 96 14.83 6.88 33.04
N ARG A 97 15.41 6.24 32.02
CA ARG A 97 15.67 6.86 30.72
C ARG A 97 14.79 6.19 29.68
N ALA A 98 14.12 6.99 28.87
CA ALA A 98 13.37 6.50 27.72
C ALA A 98 14.29 6.39 26.50
N LYS A 99 14.29 5.23 25.85
CA LYS A 99 14.88 4.98 24.53
C LYS A 99 13.77 4.64 23.56
N GLN A 100 13.99 4.89 22.27
CA GLN A 100 13.05 4.51 21.21
C GLN A 100 13.63 3.36 20.40
N GLU A 101 12.88 2.30 20.28
CA GLU A 101 13.16 1.17 19.37
C GLU A 101 12.21 1.20 18.18
N ASN A 102 12.74 0.93 16.98
CA ASN A 102 11.93 0.79 15.77
C ASN A 102 11.62 -0.68 15.51
N VAL A 103 10.37 -1.07 15.70
CA VAL A 103 9.89 -2.43 15.45
C VAL A 103 8.92 -2.43 14.28
N SER A 104 9.34 -2.97 13.13
CA SER A 104 8.50 -3.05 11.91
C SER A 104 7.94 -1.69 11.44
N GLY A 105 8.72 -0.60 11.65
CA GLY A 105 8.30 0.76 11.31
C GLY A 105 7.34 1.40 12.30
N VAL A 106 7.30 0.89 13.55
CA VAL A 106 6.61 1.50 14.70
C VAL A 106 7.66 1.86 15.73
N LEU A 107 7.67 3.12 16.17
CA LEU A 107 8.55 3.59 17.24
C LEU A 107 7.93 3.23 18.59
N LEU A 108 8.59 2.34 19.31
CA LEU A 108 8.18 1.89 20.65
C LEU A 108 9.12 2.49 21.69
N PRO A 109 8.60 3.12 22.76
CA PRO A 109 9.43 3.56 23.87
C PRO A 109 9.81 2.37 24.74
N THR A 110 11.09 2.23 25.04
CA THR A 110 11.67 1.28 25.97
C THR A 110 12.25 2.07 27.15
N PHE A 111 11.89 1.68 28.37
CA PHE A 111 12.37 2.35 29.57
C PHE A 111 13.53 1.53 30.15
N GLU A 112 14.65 2.19 30.39
CA GLU A 112 15.82 1.64 31.06
C GLU A 112 15.99 2.29 32.44
N SER A 113 16.13 1.46 33.45
CA SER A 113 16.46 1.94 34.80
C SER A 113 17.97 2.11 34.94
N TYR A 114 18.39 3.18 35.61
CA TYR A 114 19.77 3.35 36.01
C TYR A 114 19.86 3.97 37.40
N THR A 115 20.89 3.55 38.14
CA THR A 115 21.14 4.05 39.49
C THR A 115 22.27 5.08 39.43
N GLN A 116 22.05 6.25 39.98
CA GLN A 116 23.10 7.25 40.11
C GLN A 116 23.97 6.94 41.32
N GLU A 117 25.25 6.69 41.13
CA GLU A 117 26.20 6.50 42.21
C GLU A 117 26.59 7.85 42.81
N GLY A 118 26.80 7.85 44.13
CA GLY A 118 27.29 9.06 44.85
C GLY A 118 26.30 9.72 45.80
N VAL A 119 25.02 9.36 45.79
CA VAL A 119 24.02 9.93 46.71
C VAL A 119 23.72 8.90 47.81
N ASN A 120 24.43 8.99 48.94
CA ASN A 120 24.18 8.19 50.15
C ASN A 120 23.32 8.93 51.16
N ASP A 121 22.15 9.40 50.77
CA ASP A 121 21.22 10.17 51.64
C ASP A 121 20.70 9.33 52.84
N PHE A 122 20.86 8.01 52.77
CA PHE A 122 20.36 7.08 53.84
C PHE A 122 21.45 6.50 54.73
N GLY A 123 22.67 7.00 54.67
CA GLY A 123 23.78 6.46 55.46
C GLY A 123 23.57 6.51 57.00
N LEU A 124 22.74 7.44 57.43
CA LEU A 124 22.41 7.61 58.85
C LEU A 124 21.07 6.99 59.26
N THR A 125 20.29 6.47 58.33
CA THR A 125 18.97 5.88 58.61
C THR A 125 19.17 4.46 59.15
N GLY A 126 18.68 4.21 60.37
CA GLY A 126 18.77 2.86 61.01
C GLY A 126 20.00 2.63 61.89
N LEU A 127 20.80 3.66 62.20
CA LEU A 127 21.92 3.57 63.14
C LEU A 127 21.48 3.17 64.55
N GLY A 128 20.23 3.52 64.95
CA GLY A 128 19.71 3.16 66.25
C GLY A 128 19.20 1.75 66.37
N LYS A 129 18.31 1.28 65.45
CA LYS A 129 17.72 -0.05 65.40
C LYS A 129 17.37 -0.42 63.97
N GLY A 130 17.54 -1.73 63.61
CA GLY A 130 16.99 -2.25 62.36
C GLY A 130 17.74 -1.90 61.07
N GLY A 131 18.99 -1.42 61.12
CA GLY A 131 19.74 -0.98 59.97
C GLY A 131 19.92 -2.04 58.87
N GLN A 132 20.13 -3.29 59.24
CA GLN A 132 20.26 -4.39 58.27
C GLN A 132 18.93 -4.71 57.57
N GLN A 133 17.82 -4.67 58.30
CA GLN A 133 16.47 -4.85 57.73
C GLN A 133 16.10 -3.72 56.77
N ILE A 134 16.48 -2.48 57.13
CA ILE A 134 16.25 -1.33 56.25
C ILE A 134 17.04 -1.44 54.97
N GLN A 135 18.30 -1.87 55.05
CA GLN A 135 19.11 -2.05 53.84
C GLN A 135 18.56 -3.19 52.94
N ARG A 136 18.15 -4.32 53.53
CA ARG A 136 17.50 -5.42 52.81
C ARG A 136 16.17 -4.98 52.16
N CYS A 137 15.35 -4.22 52.88
CA CYS A 137 14.12 -3.64 52.36
C CYS A 137 14.40 -2.73 51.16
N ARG A 138 15.39 -1.85 51.26
CA ARG A 138 15.80 -0.97 50.16
C ARG A 138 16.22 -1.73 48.92
N GLU A 139 16.99 -2.82 49.04
CA GLU A 139 17.40 -3.67 47.94
C GLU A 139 16.20 -4.39 47.29
N THR A 140 15.27 -4.90 48.10
CA THR A 140 14.07 -5.55 47.59
C THR A 140 13.15 -4.59 46.87
N TYR A 141 12.98 -3.38 47.38
CA TYR A 141 12.21 -2.33 46.68
C TYR A 141 12.91 -1.82 45.42
N ALA A 142 14.24 -1.72 45.37
CA ALA A 142 14.97 -1.39 44.17
C ALA A 142 14.70 -2.39 43.03
N ARG A 143 14.77 -3.71 43.36
CA ARG A 143 14.40 -4.79 42.43
C ARG A 143 12.92 -4.75 42.02
N ALA A 144 12.01 -4.39 42.94
CA ALA A 144 10.61 -4.22 42.65
C ALA A 144 10.37 -3.10 41.62
N VAL A 145 11.05 -1.93 41.79
CA VAL A 145 10.95 -0.81 40.87
C VAL A 145 11.55 -1.16 39.50
N GLU A 146 12.66 -1.90 39.44
CA GLU A 146 13.21 -2.40 38.15
C GLU A 146 12.19 -3.24 37.40
N THR A 147 11.54 -4.19 38.05
CA THR A 147 10.50 -5.02 37.41
C THR A 147 9.27 -4.19 37.00
N LEU A 148 8.92 -3.16 37.74
CA LEU A 148 7.85 -2.21 37.37
C LEU A 148 8.21 -1.39 36.14
N VAL A 149 9.47 -0.95 35.98
CA VAL A 149 9.94 -0.22 34.80
C VAL A 149 9.91 -1.11 33.56
N GLU A 150 10.34 -2.39 33.68
CA GLU A 150 10.22 -3.36 32.58
C GLU A 150 8.76 -3.58 32.19
N LEU A 151 7.88 -3.75 33.17
CA LEU A 151 6.44 -3.92 32.91
C LEU A 151 5.82 -2.69 32.25
N ALA A 152 6.17 -1.48 32.71
CA ALA A 152 5.70 -0.21 32.13
C ALA A 152 6.12 -0.09 30.66
N SER A 153 7.35 -0.47 30.34
CA SER A 153 7.87 -0.54 28.98
C SER A 153 7.01 -1.42 28.08
N LEU A 154 6.74 -2.67 28.53
CA LEU A 154 5.91 -3.62 27.80
C LEU A 154 4.45 -3.15 27.66
N GLN A 155 3.88 -2.57 28.72
CA GLN A 155 2.50 -2.05 28.67
C GLN A 155 2.35 -0.88 27.70
N THR A 156 3.30 0.04 27.66
CA THR A 156 3.28 1.18 26.73
C THR A 156 3.43 0.67 25.29
N ALA A 157 4.37 -0.27 25.04
CA ALA A 157 4.52 -0.89 23.75
C ALA A 157 3.25 -1.62 23.28
N PHE A 158 2.56 -2.30 24.19
CA PHE A 158 1.28 -2.98 23.92
C PHE A 158 0.20 -2.00 23.46
N LEU A 159 0.01 -0.87 24.16
CA LEU A 159 -0.99 0.12 23.81
C LEU A 159 -0.73 0.75 22.43
N ILE A 160 0.53 1.11 22.15
CA ILE A 160 0.90 1.69 20.86
C ILE A 160 0.71 0.68 19.72
N LEU A 161 1.12 -0.59 19.92
CA LEU A 161 0.94 -1.62 18.91
C LEU A 161 -0.54 -1.93 18.64
N ASP A 162 -1.38 -1.97 19.66
CA ASP A 162 -2.82 -2.19 19.50
C ASP A 162 -3.46 -1.10 18.63
N GLU A 163 -3.13 0.17 18.89
CA GLU A 163 -3.61 1.29 18.10
C GLU A 163 -3.14 1.21 16.64
N VAL A 164 -1.84 0.95 16.44
CA VAL A 164 -1.28 0.84 15.09
C VAL A 164 -1.87 -0.34 14.32
N ILE A 165 -2.06 -1.50 14.94
CA ILE A 165 -2.70 -2.68 14.32
C ILE A 165 -4.13 -2.35 13.90
N LYS A 166 -4.91 -1.67 14.74
CA LYS A 166 -6.28 -1.23 14.41
C LYS A 166 -6.30 -0.31 13.19
N VAL A 167 -5.36 0.66 13.13
CA VAL A 167 -5.25 1.58 12.00
C VAL A 167 -4.84 0.86 10.72
N VAL A 168 -3.86 -0.05 10.78
CA VAL A 168 -3.39 -0.83 9.63
C VAL A 168 -4.50 -1.73 9.11
N ASN A 169 -5.21 -2.46 9.98
CA ASN A 169 -6.32 -3.33 9.60
C ASN A 169 -7.46 -2.54 8.94
N ARG A 170 -7.78 -1.34 9.46
CA ARG A 170 -8.77 -0.46 8.84
C ARG A 170 -8.37 -0.06 7.42
N ARG A 171 -7.07 0.24 7.20
CA ARG A 171 -6.55 0.56 5.87
C ARG A 171 -6.58 -0.65 4.93
N VAL A 172 -6.21 -1.84 5.41
CA VAL A 172 -6.28 -3.09 4.63
C VAL A 172 -7.72 -3.34 4.17
N ASN A 173 -8.67 -3.29 5.10
CA ASN A 173 -10.09 -3.49 4.78
C ASN A 173 -10.64 -2.43 3.82
N ALA A 174 -10.22 -1.17 3.95
CA ALA A 174 -10.63 -0.12 3.02
C ALA A 174 -10.10 -0.35 1.60
N ILE A 175 -8.87 -0.84 1.45
CA ILE A 175 -8.32 -1.16 0.13
C ILE A 175 -9.06 -2.36 -0.46
N GLU A 176 -9.24 -3.43 0.31
CA GLU A 176 -9.84 -4.69 -0.15
C GLU A 176 -11.31 -4.54 -0.54
N HIS A 177 -12.11 -3.84 0.29
CA HIS A 177 -13.56 -3.81 0.11
C HIS A 177 -14.08 -2.54 -0.57
N VAL A 178 -13.29 -1.48 -0.66
CA VAL A 178 -13.74 -0.21 -1.27
C VAL A 178 -12.92 0.16 -2.48
N ILE A 179 -11.57 0.20 -2.38
CA ILE A 179 -10.73 0.73 -3.45
C ILE A 179 -10.64 -0.26 -4.62
N ILE A 180 -10.33 -1.52 -4.36
CA ILE A 180 -10.18 -2.56 -5.40
C ILE A 180 -11.49 -2.72 -6.17
N PRO A 181 -12.68 -2.99 -5.56
CA PRO A 181 -13.92 -3.15 -6.30
C PRO A 181 -14.33 -1.91 -7.08
N ARG A 182 -14.07 -0.72 -6.52
CA ARG A 182 -14.37 0.54 -7.19
C ARG A 182 -13.53 0.75 -8.45
N THR A 183 -12.23 0.43 -8.40
CA THR A 183 -11.34 0.52 -9.55
C THR A 183 -11.66 -0.53 -10.61
N GLU A 184 -11.98 -1.76 -10.22
CA GLU A 184 -12.43 -2.82 -11.12
C GLU A 184 -13.71 -2.44 -11.87
N ASN A 185 -14.72 -1.92 -11.16
CA ASN A 185 -15.96 -1.47 -11.77
C ASN A 185 -15.74 -0.30 -12.74
N THR A 186 -14.77 0.59 -12.43
CA THR A 186 -14.39 1.67 -13.33
C THR A 186 -13.72 1.14 -14.59
N ILE A 187 -12.83 0.15 -14.47
CA ILE A 187 -12.17 -0.51 -15.61
C ILE A 187 -13.21 -1.23 -16.50
N LYS A 188 -14.16 -1.95 -15.90
CA LYS A 188 -15.25 -2.61 -16.65
C LYS A 188 -16.08 -1.60 -17.42
N TYR A 189 -16.42 -0.48 -16.81
CA TYR A 189 -17.15 0.61 -17.45
C TYR A 189 -16.38 1.18 -18.65
N ILE A 190 -15.08 1.52 -18.45
CA ILE A 190 -14.26 2.09 -19.52
C ILE A 190 -14.16 1.10 -20.69
N ASN A 191 -13.96 -0.19 -20.44
CA ASN A 191 -13.92 -1.20 -21.51
C ASN A 191 -15.25 -1.26 -22.27
N SER A 192 -16.38 -1.29 -21.57
CA SER A 192 -17.72 -1.31 -22.21
C SER A 192 -17.97 -0.10 -23.10
N GLU A 193 -17.54 1.09 -22.68
CA GLU A 193 -17.67 2.32 -23.48
C GLU A 193 -16.72 2.33 -24.69
N LEU A 194 -15.49 1.82 -24.52
CA LEU A 194 -14.55 1.70 -25.64
C LEU A 194 -15.04 0.68 -26.68
N ASP A 195 -15.58 -0.46 -26.24
CA ASP A 195 -16.15 -1.47 -27.13
C ASP A 195 -17.36 -0.90 -27.92
N GLU A 196 -18.17 -0.02 -27.30
CA GLU A 196 -19.27 0.65 -27.98
C GLU A 196 -18.77 1.66 -29.03
N LEU A 197 -17.75 2.45 -28.69
CA LEU A 197 -17.12 3.38 -29.64
C LEU A 197 -16.50 2.63 -30.83
N ASP A 198 -15.75 1.55 -30.57
CA ASP A 198 -15.15 0.70 -31.64
C ASP A 198 -16.26 0.09 -32.53
N ARG A 199 -17.42 -0.29 -31.96
CA ARG A 199 -18.57 -0.78 -32.71
C ARG A 199 -19.19 0.28 -33.60
N GLU A 200 -19.36 1.51 -33.11
CA GLU A 200 -19.87 2.63 -33.90
C GLU A 200 -18.93 2.98 -35.09
N GLU A 201 -17.61 3.00 -34.84
CA GLU A 201 -16.62 3.24 -35.88
C GLU A 201 -16.64 2.13 -36.95
N PHE A 202 -16.78 0.87 -36.53
CA PHE A 202 -16.90 -0.25 -37.47
C PHE A 202 -18.13 -0.11 -38.38
N TYR A 203 -19.29 0.26 -37.83
CA TYR A 203 -20.47 0.49 -38.65
C TYR A 203 -20.32 1.65 -39.61
N ARG A 204 -19.63 2.73 -39.20
CA ARG A 204 -19.30 3.87 -40.06
C ARG A 204 -18.41 3.44 -41.23
N LEU A 205 -17.33 2.72 -40.93
CA LEU A 205 -16.40 2.18 -41.93
C LEU A 205 -17.10 1.22 -42.89
N LYS A 206 -17.96 0.32 -42.39
CA LYS A 206 -18.75 -0.59 -43.22
C LYS A 206 -19.63 0.16 -44.23
N LYS A 207 -20.29 1.23 -43.79
CA LYS A 207 -21.13 2.07 -44.71
C LYS A 207 -20.29 2.77 -45.77
N VAL A 208 -19.12 3.34 -45.37
CA VAL A 208 -18.21 4.01 -46.30
C VAL A 208 -17.64 3.03 -47.33
N SER A 209 -17.20 1.86 -46.86
CA SER A 209 -16.68 0.81 -47.74
C SER A 209 -17.74 0.35 -48.77
N GLY A 210 -18.98 0.09 -48.28
CA GLY A 210 -20.07 -0.30 -49.16
C GLY A 210 -20.46 0.78 -50.17
N LYS A 211 -20.33 2.08 -49.81
CA LYS A 211 -20.53 3.19 -50.78
C LYS A 211 -19.40 3.20 -51.81
N LYS A 212 -18.13 3.14 -51.40
CA LYS A 212 -16.97 3.10 -52.31
C LYS A 212 -17.07 1.93 -53.31
N GLN A 213 -17.45 0.76 -52.86
CA GLN A 213 -17.65 -0.41 -53.72
C GLN A 213 -18.72 -0.17 -54.79
N ARG A 214 -19.82 0.49 -54.42
CA ARG A 214 -20.87 0.88 -55.40
C ARG A 214 -20.40 1.92 -56.41
N ASP A 215 -19.69 2.92 -55.91
CA ASP A 215 -19.15 3.98 -56.74
C ASP A 215 -18.10 3.46 -57.75
N VAL A 216 -17.22 2.52 -57.33
CA VAL A 216 -16.26 1.82 -58.18
C VAL A 216 -16.98 0.95 -59.20
N ALA A 217 -17.97 0.16 -58.75
CA ALA A 217 -18.73 -0.70 -59.70
C ALA A 217 -19.52 0.13 -60.77
N ALA A 218 -20.00 1.30 -60.39
CA ALA A 218 -20.66 2.24 -61.33
C ALA A 218 -19.64 2.77 -62.34
N ALA A 219 -18.45 3.23 -61.84
CA ALA A 219 -17.39 3.74 -62.71
C ALA A 219 -16.87 2.66 -63.71
N ASP A 220 -16.68 1.40 -63.21
CA ASP A 220 -16.27 0.29 -64.03
C ASP A 220 -17.32 -0.06 -65.10
N ALA A 221 -18.62 0.01 -64.73
CA ALA A 221 -19.71 -0.19 -65.69
C ALA A 221 -19.74 0.91 -66.80
N GLU A 222 -19.49 2.17 -66.40
CA GLU A 222 -19.39 3.27 -67.37
C GLU A 222 -18.20 3.10 -68.32
N ILE A 223 -17.03 2.71 -67.78
CA ILE A 223 -15.84 2.43 -68.57
C ILE A 223 -16.08 1.25 -69.57
N LEU A 224 -16.71 0.18 -69.11
CA LEU A 224 -17.09 -0.92 -69.99
C LEU A 224 -18.08 -0.49 -71.06
N ALA A 225 -19.10 0.27 -70.74
CA ALA A 225 -20.06 0.79 -71.68
C ALA A 225 -19.38 1.74 -72.72
N ALA A 226 -18.43 2.57 -72.27
CA ALA A 226 -17.66 3.45 -73.16
C ALA A 226 -16.72 2.66 -74.11
N ARG A 227 -16.11 1.54 -73.61
CA ARG A 227 -15.30 0.62 -74.44
C ARG A 227 -16.15 -0.09 -75.46
N GLN A 228 -17.34 -0.57 -75.09
CA GLN A 228 -18.28 -1.22 -76.05
C GLN A 228 -18.74 -0.25 -77.11
N LYS A 229 -19.11 1.00 -76.80
CA LYS A 229 -19.45 2.00 -77.80
C LYS A 229 -18.32 2.34 -78.74
N LYS A 230 -17.08 2.46 -78.21
CA LYS A 230 -15.89 2.67 -79.07
C LYS A 230 -15.60 1.46 -79.98
N ALA A 231 -15.82 0.24 -79.50
CA ALA A 231 -15.67 -0.96 -80.31
C ALA A 231 -16.75 -1.08 -81.40
N GLU A 232 -18.00 -0.68 -81.13
CA GLU A 232 -19.09 -0.61 -82.09
C GLU A 232 -18.85 0.48 -83.12
N GLU A 233 -18.35 1.68 -82.72
CA GLU A 233 -17.97 2.78 -83.65
C GLU A 233 -16.79 2.37 -84.58
N GLN A 234 -15.82 1.64 -84.06
CA GLN A 234 -14.69 1.05 -84.79
C GLN A 234 -15.14 -0.06 -85.75
N ALA A 235 -16.13 -0.86 -85.39
CA ALA A 235 -16.72 -1.87 -86.25
C ALA A 235 -17.62 -1.31 -87.38
N ALA A 236 -18.29 -0.15 -87.12
CA ALA A 236 -19.13 0.54 -88.10
C ALA A 236 -18.37 1.37 -89.12
N ASN A 237 -17.08 1.64 -88.92
CA ASN A 237 -16.28 2.45 -89.88
C ASN A 237 -14.90 1.80 -90.09
N PRO A 238 -14.81 0.70 -90.93
CA PRO A 238 -13.56 0.03 -91.23
C PRO A 238 -12.69 0.94 -92.11
N LYS A 239 -11.89 1.83 -91.56
CA LYS A 239 -10.78 2.48 -92.26
C LYS A 239 -9.73 1.48 -92.60
N VAL A 240 -9.48 1.19 -93.89
CA VAL A 240 -8.43 0.36 -94.41
C VAL A 240 -7.09 0.79 -93.82
N PRO A 241 -6.32 -0.12 -93.22
CA PRO A 241 -5.02 0.25 -92.66
C PRO A 241 -4.01 0.46 -93.77
N ASP A 242 -3.48 1.64 -93.85
CA ASP A 242 -2.28 1.94 -94.62
C ASP A 242 -1.09 1.31 -93.97
N ALA A 243 -0.46 0.39 -94.70
CA ALA A 243 0.60 -0.49 -94.15
C ALA A 243 1.96 0.25 -94.22
N THR A 244 2.24 1.09 -93.32
CA THR A 244 3.63 1.52 -92.99
C THR A 244 3.66 2.25 -91.66
N ALA A 245 3.99 1.58 -90.61
CA ALA A 245 4.79 1.94 -89.43
C ALA A 245 4.53 0.96 -88.26
N ILE A 246 5.14 -0.20 -88.37
CA ILE A 246 5.34 -1.01 -87.18
C ILE A 246 6.49 -0.36 -86.37
N PHE A 247 6.15 0.42 -85.41
CA PHE A 247 7.00 0.65 -84.24
C PHE A 247 6.11 0.46 -83.05
N VAL A 248 6.19 -0.75 -82.50
CA VAL A 248 5.61 -1.11 -81.22
C VAL A 248 6.39 -0.34 -80.13
N GLN A 249 5.82 0.71 -79.63
CA GLN A 249 6.15 1.17 -78.28
C GLN A 249 5.24 0.34 -77.33
N GLU A 250 5.82 -0.63 -76.71
CA GLU A 250 5.27 -1.21 -75.48
C GLU A 250 5.27 -0.09 -74.43
N GLU A 251 4.15 0.61 -74.28
CA GLU A 251 3.88 1.35 -73.04
C GLU A 251 3.62 0.31 -71.96
N GLU A 252 4.62 0.14 -71.12
CA GLU A 252 4.47 -0.55 -69.83
C GLU A 252 3.27 0.08 -69.14
N ALA A 253 2.28 -0.72 -68.87
CA ALA A 253 1.18 -0.36 -67.97
C ALA A 253 1.78 0.03 -66.63
N PRO A 254 1.40 1.19 -66.04
CA PRO A 254 1.90 1.53 -64.72
C PRO A 254 1.45 0.49 -63.73
N ASP A 255 2.43 -0.16 -63.10
CA ASP A 255 2.25 -1.08 -62.02
C ASP A 255 1.58 -0.36 -60.87
N VAL A 256 0.27 -0.59 -60.69
CA VAL A 256 -0.56 0.05 -59.61
C VAL A 256 -0.34 -0.67 -58.30
N LEU A 257 0.55 -1.67 -58.24
CA LEU A 257 0.99 -2.35 -57.03
C LEU A 257 2.41 -1.94 -56.64
N GLY A 258 2.73 -0.64 -56.77
CA GLY A 258 3.89 -0.09 -56.10
C GLY A 258 3.74 -0.33 -54.61
N GLU A 259 4.55 -1.26 -54.08
CA GLU A 259 4.77 -1.45 -52.63
C GLU A 259 5.12 -0.07 -52.02
N GLN A 260 4.13 0.59 -51.45
CA GLN A 260 4.42 1.56 -50.43
C GLN A 260 4.93 0.80 -49.22
N GLU A 261 6.25 0.76 -49.11
CA GLU A 261 6.92 0.45 -47.85
C GLU A 261 6.29 1.33 -46.77
N ASP A 262 5.52 0.73 -45.89
CA ASP A 262 5.07 1.31 -44.64
C ASP A 262 6.29 1.56 -43.75
N ASN A 263 7.05 2.61 -44.05
CA ASN A 263 7.90 3.26 -43.09
C ASN A 263 7.03 4.22 -42.30
N ASP A 264 7.05 4.08 -41.00
CA ASP A 264 6.46 4.89 -39.95
C ASP A 264 5.09 4.49 -39.41
N VAL A 265 5.07 3.42 -38.65
CA VAL A 265 4.27 3.40 -37.42
C VAL A 265 5.13 2.90 -36.27
N ILE A 266 5.87 3.82 -35.66
CA ILE A 266 6.38 3.69 -34.32
C ILE A 266 5.24 4.12 -33.37
N PHE A 267 4.67 3.16 -32.61
CA PHE A 267 3.98 3.41 -31.35
C PHE A 267 4.44 2.40 -30.30
#